data_7e4df102cf2b6a83f1553fa253db31fa
#
_entry.id   7e4df102cf2b6a83f1553fa253db31fa
#
_cell.length_a   1.000
_cell.length_b   1.000
_cell.length_c   1.000
_cell.angle_alpha   90.00
_cell.angle_beta   90.00
_cell.angle_gamma   90.00
#
_symmetry.space_group_name_H-M   'P 1'
#
loop_
_entity.id
_entity.type
_entity.pdbx_description
1 polymer ?
#
loop_
_entity_poly.entity_id
_entity_poly.type
_entity_poly.pdbx_seq_one_letter_code
_entity_poly.pdbx_strand_id
1 'polypeptide(L)'
;KENSLVMSGSVKDYWKTCDTEIVSDIFVNDDFFKNYISKMLGAPISLVGDAGSRLTLTSKNGSCDVVWYFLLNEGEGFKLGDQSMVLKDYKTLFKVDLSVVKNILKINTIDYYITNELKQGLTPVLAIKGNLDMADNMKMLDIHLNIPRPLPSEFLNFLACQKIFKKGTVSGEISIDNSGAFPKMDGVISFDKVFIPAQRLYIKSAKVGAKGDKLGAIAEGRYKRTKYDFNGYIVNDLRLPIVVKSVNLTLDNVDIEKLLAVNSSQTTQKTTEQVLDADKQTTDSDDVPTFTKGLIIVEKCMLHLDKGKYKEVNFGNLHANLTLDKDGVLQVQSNKFDIAEGISTLKVKADLIKKQYYLRLGIKDVNSDVMASAVLGLPREISGKARGLIEISSDESLKLNGEIKFDIQNGTIEKVGYVEYILKAASLFRNPLAMISPATFGDLVNIPNGDFDVIKGEMKIKDNVVQRMMIKSSAKQLSSFIIGRYDLITNDASLRIYTKMSNKGEGFAGFLRNISLNSIANRISASGRNDSNYYAAELSQLPPINADEKDCQVFLTTVDGDVINFNFLSSLKRIK
;
A
#
# COMPACT_ATOMS: atom_id res chain seq x y z
N LYS A 1 2.13 51.40 -11.83
CA LYS A 1 2.27 52.03 -13.16
C LYS A 1 0.99 51.79 -13.94
N GLU A 2 0.62 52.77 -14.80
CA GLU A 2 -0.55 52.63 -15.67
C GLU A 2 -0.22 51.72 -16.84
N ASN A 3 -1.22 50.95 -17.32
CA ASN A 3 -1.07 50.18 -18.55
C ASN A 3 -0.85 51.13 -19.73
N SER A 4 0.10 50.83 -20.58
CA SER A 4 0.37 51.61 -21.78
C SER A 4 0.46 50.72 -23.00
N LEU A 5 -0.05 51.21 -24.11
CA LEU A 5 0.00 50.55 -25.41
C LEU A 5 0.47 51.58 -26.46
N VAL A 6 1.60 51.31 -27.07
CA VAL A 6 2.07 52.02 -28.24
C VAL A 6 2.02 51.06 -29.43
N MET A 7 1.26 51.41 -30.46
CA MET A 7 1.07 50.56 -31.62
C MET A 7 1.46 51.31 -32.90
N SER A 8 2.18 50.64 -33.76
CA SER A 8 2.49 51.08 -35.11
C SER A 8 2.28 49.93 -36.10
N GLY A 9 1.91 50.25 -37.32
CA GLY A 9 1.71 49.19 -38.31
C GLY A 9 1.09 49.66 -39.62
N SER A 10 0.87 48.69 -40.51
CA SER A 10 0.23 48.89 -41.80
C SER A 10 -0.74 47.78 -42.09
N VAL A 11 -1.84 48.12 -42.77
CA VAL A 11 -2.81 47.16 -43.28
C VAL A 11 -2.92 47.40 -44.78
N LYS A 12 -2.68 46.34 -45.58
CA LYS A 12 -2.77 46.37 -47.03
C LYS A 12 -3.83 45.36 -47.49
N ASP A 13 -4.43 45.59 -48.63
CA ASP A 13 -5.42 44.71 -49.26
C ASP A 13 -6.54 44.23 -48.32
N TYR A 14 -7.00 45.14 -47.43
CA TYR A 14 -7.92 44.79 -46.34
C TYR A 14 -9.28 44.22 -46.82
N TRP A 15 -9.64 44.39 -48.08
CA TRP A 15 -10.81 43.82 -48.70
C TRP A 15 -10.63 42.40 -49.25
N LYS A 16 -9.39 41.93 -49.45
CA LYS A 16 -9.07 40.64 -50.05
C LYS A 16 -8.33 39.72 -49.09
N THR A 17 -7.08 40.07 -48.77
CA THR A 17 -6.19 39.23 -48.02
C THR A 17 -5.96 39.73 -46.59
N CYS A 18 -6.27 40.98 -46.30
CA CYS A 18 -6.03 41.67 -45.03
C CYS A 18 -4.56 41.53 -44.58
N ASP A 19 -3.63 41.83 -45.49
CA ASP A 19 -2.21 41.77 -45.18
C ASP A 19 -1.87 42.87 -44.14
N THR A 20 -1.45 42.43 -42.96
CA THR A 20 -1.29 43.28 -41.78
C THR A 20 0.10 43.10 -41.19
N GLU A 21 0.74 44.19 -40.82
CA GLU A 21 1.95 44.18 -40.00
C GLU A 21 1.77 45.21 -38.87
N ILE A 22 1.76 44.73 -37.64
CA ILE A 22 1.55 45.51 -36.42
C ILE A 22 2.68 45.21 -35.45
N VAL A 23 3.32 46.24 -34.92
CA VAL A 23 4.26 46.16 -33.82
C VAL A 23 3.68 46.94 -32.65
N SER A 24 3.59 46.32 -31.50
CA SER A 24 3.06 46.96 -30.30
C SER A 24 4.02 46.80 -29.14
N ASP A 25 4.39 47.90 -28.51
CA ASP A 25 5.04 47.88 -27.21
C ASP A 25 3.96 48.07 -26.14
N ILE A 26 3.84 47.05 -25.28
CA ILE A 26 2.77 46.95 -24.30
C ILE A 26 3.40 46.86 -22.92
N PHE A 27 3.03 47.78 -22.04
CA PHE A 27 3.35 47.69 -20.63
C PHE A 27 2.07 47.30 -19.88
N VAL A 28 2.11 46.17 -19.17
CA VAL A 28 0.93 45.57 -18.54
C VAL A 28 1.17 45.28 -17.07
N ASN A 29 0.12 45.42 -16.29
CA ASN A 29 0.04 45.03 -14.89
C ASN A 29 -0.90 43.82 -14.68
N ASP A 30 -1.07 43.42 -13.43
CA ASP A 30 -1.92 42.31 -13.03
C ASP A 30 -3.38 42.49 -13.45
N ASP A 31 -3.92 43.73 -13.42
CA ASP A 31 -5.31 43.99 -13.82
C ASP A 31 -5.56 43.69 -15.29
N PHE A 32 -4.60 43.99 -16.16
CA PHE A 32 -4.68 43.62 -17.57
C PHE A 32 -4.71 42.09 -17.74
N PHE A 33 -3.82 41.36 -17.05
CA PHE A 33 -3.79 39.91 -17.12
C PHE A 33 -5.09 39.28 -16.63
N LYS A 34 -5.62 39.70 -15.50
CA LYS A 34 -6.89 39.16 -14.95
C LYS A 34 -8.10 39.49 -15.81
N ASN A 35 -8.17 40.69 -16.31
CA ASN A 35 -9.36 41.14 -17.03
C ASN A 35 -9.41 40.73 -18.49
N TYR A 36 -8.27 40.53 -19.14
CA TYR A 36 -8.19 40.22 -20.57
C TYR A 36 -7.55 38.86 -20.83
N ILE A 37 -6.32 38.62 -20.39
CA ILE A 37 -5.59 37.38 -20.73
C ILE A 37 -6.22 36.15 -20.06
N SER A 38 -6.52 36.25 -18.78
CA SER A 38 -7.15 35.15 -18.02
C SER A 38 -8.52 34.74 -18.62
N LYS A 39 -9.32 35.73 -19.01
CA LYS A 39 -10.62 35.47 -19.66
C LYS A 39 -10.47 34.87 -21.05
N MET A 40 -9.52 35.37 -21.83
CA MET A 40 -9.25 34.90 -23.19
C MET A 40 -8.77 33.43 -23.18
N LEU A 41 -7.92 33.06 -22.21
CA LEU A 41 -7.38 31.72 -22.09
C LEU A 41 -8.28 30.76 -21.30
N GLY A 42 -9.35 31.25 -20.67
CA GLY A 42 -10.20 30.44 -19.78
C GLY A 42 -9.43 29.87 -18.56
N ALA A 43 -8.32 30.49 -18.16
CA ALA A 43 -7.43 30.02 -17.10
C ALA A 43 -7.12 31.14 -16.09
N PRO A 44 -7.02 30.88 -14.77
CA PRO A 44 -6.80 31.89 -13.73
C PRO A 44 -5.35 32.35 -13.70
N ILE A 45 -4.88 32.97 -14.80
CA ILE A 45 -3.54 33.55 -14.93
C ILE A 45 -3.53 34.96 -14.35
N SER A 46 -2.51 35.28 -13.56
CA SER A 46 -2.23 36.61 -13.04
C SER A 46 -0.74 36.94 -13.09
N LEU A 47 -0.40 38.22 -13.06
CA LEU A 47 0.96 38.72 -13.09
C LEU A 47 1.38 39.14 -11.68
N VAL A 48 2.61 38.82 -11.29
CA VAL A 48 3.26 39.38 -10.10
C VAL A 48 4.22 40.45 -10.55
N GLY A 49 3.94 41.69 -10.24
CA GLY A 49 4.69 42.86 -10.75
C GLY A 49 4.12 43.38 -12.05
N ASP A 50 4.99 44.02 -12.85
CA ASP A 50 4.67 44.65 -14.11
C ASP A 50 5.50 44.02 -15.25
N ALA A 51 4.92 43.80 -16.41
CA ALA A 51 5.63 43.27 -17.57
C ALA A 51 5.74 44.25 -18.72
N GLY A 52 6.96 44.45 -19.18
CA GLY A 52 7.19 45.06 -20.49
C GLY A 52 7.10 43.98 -21.57
N SER A 53 6.33 44.25 -22.62
CA SER A 53 6.20 43.29 -23.70
C SER A 53 6.21 43.93 -25.06
N ARG A 54 6.69 43.16 -26.06
CA ARG A 54 6.65 43.55 -27.46
C ARG A 54 5.95 42.47 -28.27
N LEU A 55 4.87 42.85 -28.92
CA LEU A 55 4.08 42.01 -29.80
C LEU A 55 4.32 42.41 -31.26
N THR A 56 4.65 41.47 -32.11
CA THR A 56 4.65 41.61 -33.55
C THR A 56 3.61 40.67 -34.14
N LEU A 57 2.66 41.20 -34.88
CA LEU A 57 1.64 40.45 -35.60
C LEU A 57 1.81 40.70 -37.08
N THR A 58 1.94 39.64 -37.85
CA THR A 58 2.02 39.69 -39.31
C THR A 58 0.97 38.75 -39.89
N SER A 59 0.09 39.31 -40.72
CA SER A 59 -0.91 38.48 -41.45
C SER A 59 -0.65 38.65 -42.93
N LYS A 60 -0.56 37.54 -43.66
CA LYS A 60 -0.35 37.53 -45.11
C LYS A 60 -0.95 36.29 -45.75
N ASN A 61 -1.72 36.45 -46.82
CA ASN A 61 -2.30 35.34 -47.60
C ASN A 61 -3.05 34.30 -46.72
N GLY A 62 -3.75 34.74 -45.68
CA GLY A 62 -4.54 33.87 -44.81
C GLY A 62 -3.73 33.09 -43.77
N SER A 63 -2.44 33.39 -43.62
CA SER A 63 -1.65 33.01 -42.46
C SER A 63 -1.51 34.18 -41.50
N CYS A 64 -1.38 33.90 -40.21
CA CYS A 64 -1.14 34.89 -39.19
C CYS A 64 0.02 34.41 -38.30
N ASP A 65 1.08 35.22 -38.23
CA ASP A 65 2.24 34.96 -37.38
C ASP A 65 2.25 35.95 -36.22
N VAL A 66 2.46 35.46 -35.02
CA VAL A 66 2.51 36.23 -33.78
C VAL A 66 3.83 35.97 -33.08
N VAL A 67 4.64 37.00 -32.88
CA VAL A 67 5.83 36.90 -32.04
C VAL A 67 5.67 37.83 -30.86
N TRP A 68 5.69 37.30 -29.67
CA TRP A 68 5.47 38.06 -28.45
C TRP A 68 6.59 37.82 -27.44
N TYR A 69 7.21 38.87 -26.99
CA TYR A 69 8.25 38.89 -25.96
C TYR A 69 7.72 39.52 -24.67
N PHE A 70 7.93 38.86 -23.55
CA PHE A 70 7.66 39.36 -22.21
C PHE A 70 8.96 39.42 -21.41
N LEU A 71 9.29 40.59 -20.92
CA LEU A 71 10.41 40.79 -20.01
C LEU A 71 9.88 41.02 -18.60
N LEU A 72 10.32 40.17 -17.67
CA LEU A 72 10.01 40.21 -16.26
C LEU A 72 11.30 40.49 -15.49
N ASN A 73 11.27 41.46 -14.57
CA ASN A 73 12.40 41.79 -13.72
C ASN A 73 12.51 40.82 -12.54
N GLU A 74 13.52 41.00 -11.70
CA GLU A 74 13.72 40.23 -10.48
C GLU A 74 12.49 40.34 -9.56
N GLY A 75 12.00 39.19 -9.09
CA GLY A 75 10.80 39.15 -8.27
C GLY A 75 9.46 39.28 -9.00
N GLU A 76 9.48 39.48 -10.30
CA GLU A 76 8.28 39.47 -11.15
C GLU A 76 8.06 38.09 -11.76
N GLY A 77 6.81 37.78 -12.15
CA GLY A 77 6.49 36.49 -12.73
C GLY A 77 5.02 36.25 -12.93
N PHE A 78 4.65 35.00 -13.26
CA PHE A 78 3.28 34.62 -13.46
C PHE A 78 2.76 33.78 -12.28
N LYS A 79 1.45 33.85 -12.05
CA LYS A 79 0.70 32.91 -11.24
C LYS A 79 -0.35 32.21 -12.10
N LEU A 80 -0.58 30.93 -11.86
CA LEU A 80 -1.66 30.15 -12.42
C LEU A 80 -2.41 29.50 -11.25
N GLY A 81 -3.55 30.05 -10.88
CA GLY A 81 -4.21 29.73 -9.61
C GLY A 81 -3.28 30.05 -8.43
N ASP A 82 -3.06 29.06 -7.57
CA ASP A 82 -2.18 29.18 -6.39
C ASP A 82 -0.69 28.93 -6.69
N GLN A 83 -0.36 28.55 -7.92
CA GLN A 83 1.03 28.26 -8.31
C GLN A 83 1.72 29.51 -8.87
N SER A 84 2.93 29.75 -8.40
CA SER A 84 3.69 30.94 -8.74
C SER A 84 5.00 30.56 -9.43
N MET A 85 5.30 31.24 -10.52
CA MET A 85 6.54 31.17 -11.27
C MET A 85 7.24 32.53 -11.17
N VAL A 86 7.83 32.80 -10.01
CA VAL A 86 8.54 34.03 -9.68
C VAL A 86 9.96 33.70 -9.27
N LEU A 87 10.95 34.23 -9.94
CA LEU A 87 12.36 34.10 -9.58
C LEU A 87 12.86 35.42 -8.96
N LYS A 88 13.25 35.33 -7.67
CA LYS A 88 13.61 36.54 -6.90
C LYS A 88 14.91 37.21 -7.36
N ASP A 89 15.87 36.41 -7.83
CA ASP A 89 17.24 36.82 -8.08
C ASP A 89 17.60 36.85 -9.59
N TYR A 90 16.60 36.70 -10.46
CA TYR A 90 16.82 36.58 -11.91
C TYR A 90 15.77 37.34 -12.70
N LYS A 91 16.21 37.96 -13.79
CA LYS A 91 15.33 38.45 -14.85
C LYS A 91 14.93 37.27 -15.73
N THR A 92 13.70 37.30 -16.22
CA THR A 92 13.18 36.25 -17.10
C THR A 92 12.61 36.85 -18.38
N LEU A 93 12.81 36.12 -19.48
CA LEU A 93 12.27 36.49 -20.77
C LEU A 93 11.45 35.32 -21.31
N PHE A 94 10.22 35.58 -21.68
CA PHE A 94 9.40 34.68 -22.48
C PHE A 94 9.37 35.15 -23.93
N LYS A 95 9.62 34.23 -24.85
CA LYS A 95 9.36 34.41 -26.27
C LYS A 95 8.24 33.44 -26.66
N VAL A 96 7.17 33.96 -27.18
CA VAL A 96 6.07 33.19 -27.76
C VAL A 96 6.06 33.46 -29.25
N ASP A 97 6.20 32.42 -30.07
CA ASP A 97 6.26 32.51 -31.52
C ASP A 97 5.26 31.49 -32.08
N LEU A 98 4.16 31.98 -32.59
CA LEU A 98 3.02 31.23 -33.06
C LEU A 98 2.73 31.54 -34.52
N SER A 99 2.25 30.55 -35.25
CA SER A 99 1.73 30.71 -36.60
C SER A 99 0.37 30.07 -36.72
N VAL A 100 -0.58 30.77 -37.30
CA VAL A 100 -1.91 30.21 -37.62
C VAL A 100 -2.02 30.05 -39.12
N VAL A 101 -2.19 28.82 -39.58
CA VAL A 101 -2.39 28.49 -40.98
C VAL A 101 -3.63 27.61 -41.09
N LYS A 102 -4.66 28.12 -41.77
CA LYS A 102 -5.98 27.45 -41.81
C LYS A 102 -6.49 27.28 -40.37
N ASN A 103 -6.73 26.01 -39.96
CA ASN A 103 -7.24 25.68 -38.63
C ASN A 103 -6.13 25.14 -37.70
N ILE A 104 -4.89 25.20 -38.09
CA ILE A 104 -3.76 24.72 -37.28
C ILE A 104 -3.08 25.90 -36.62
N LEU A 105 -3.05 25.92 -35.29
CA LEU A 105 -2.18 26.77 -34.48
C LEU A 105 -0.86 26.03 -34.29
N LYS A 106 0.17 26.51 -34.93
CA LYS A 106 1.55 26.03 -34.79
C LYS A 106 2.27 26.84 -33.72
N ILE A 107 2.74 26.17 -32.70
CA ILE A 107 3.68 26.74 -31.74
C ILE A 107 5.08 26.56 -32.34
N ASN A 108 5.61 27.59 -33.00
CA ASN A 108 6.98 27.56 -33.53
C ASN A 108 7.98 27.43 -32.38
N THR A 109 7.79 28.21 -31.32
CA THR A 109 8.44 28.02 -30.03
C THR A 109 7.75 28.85 -28.94
N ILE A 110 7.72 28.33 -27.72
CA ILE A 110 7.53 29.08 -26.49
C ILE A 110 8.80 28.89 -25.68
N ASP A 111 9.68 29.89 -25.69
CA ASP A 111 10.97 29.82 -25.02
C ASP A 111 10.94 30.59 -23.71
N TYR A 112 11.48 30.01 -22.67
CA TYR A 112 11.70 30.64 -21.38
C TYR A 112 13.19 30.74 -21.08
N TYR A 113 13.63 31.95 -20.80
CA TYR A 113 15.02 32.27 -20.50
C TYR A 113 15.14 32.82 -19.09
N ILE A 114 16.16 32.37 -18.36
CA ILE A 114 16.57 32.89 -17.06
C ILE A 114 17.94 33.52 -17.25
N THR A 115 18.06 34.79 -16.93
CA THR A 115 19.32 35.52 -17.13
C THR A 115 19.42 36.77 -16.25
N ASN A 116 20.64 37.12 -15.85
CA ASN A 116 20.94 38.40 -15.24
C ASN A 116 21.29 39.47 -16.29
N GLU A 117 21.62 39.04 -17.53
CA GLU A 117 21.96 39.89 -18.64
C GLU A 117 21.35 39.37 -19.94
N LEU A 118 20.66 40.22 -20.68
CA LEU A 118 20.16 39.92 -22.02
C LEU A 118 21.31 39.97 -23.02
N LYS A 119 21.89 38.81 -23.36
CA LYS A 119 22.93 38.68 -24.37
C LYS A 119 22.39 37.94 -25.60
N GLN A 120 22.94 38.30 -26.79
CA GLN A 120 22.66 37.51 -28.00
C GLN A 120 23.18 36.08 -27.83
N GLY A 121 22.40 35.08 -28.27
CA GLY A 121 22.78 33.67 -28.20
C GLY A 121 22.43 32.92 -26.90
N LEU A 122 21.51 33.47 -26.08
CA LEU A 122 20.99 32.77 -24.90
C LEU A 122 20.28 31.50 -25.30
N THR A 123 20.58 30.39 -24.59
CA THR A 123 19.86 29.13 -24.73
C THR A 123 18.67 29.14 -23.77
N PRO A 124 17.46 28.84 -24.22
CA PRO A 124 16.31 28.73 -23.31
C PRO A 124 16.53 27.64 -22.25
N VAL A 125 15.98 27.82 -21.08
CA VAL A 125 15.93 26.80 -20.04
C VAL A 125 14.72 25.87 -20.22
N LEU A 126 13.73 26.34 -20.98
CA LEU A 126 12.55 25.59 -21.40
C LEU A 126 12.17 26.05 -22.80
N ALA A 127 11.90 25.11 -23.68
CA ALA A 127 11.35 25.36 -25.02
C ALA A 127 10.19 24.39 -25.28
N ILE A 128 9.09 24.93 -25.78
CA ILE A 128 7.91 24.16 -26.17
C ILE A 128 7.64 24.42 -27.66
N LYS A 129 7.39 23.37 -28.43
CA LYS A 129 6.95 23.41 -29.82
C LYS A 129 5.76 22.48 -30.00
N GLY A 130 4.95 22.70 -31.05
CA GLY A 130 3.86 21.75 -31.28
C GLY A 130 2.80 22.29 -32.23
N ASN A 131 1.74 21.51 -32.41
CA ASN A 131 0.62 21.84 -33.26
C ASN A 131 -0.70 21.54 -32.57
N LEU A 132 -1.67 22.44 -32.69
CA LEU A 132 -3.00 22.33 -32.14
C LEU A 132 -4.03 22.48 -33.25
N ASP A 133 -5.05 21.64 -33.28
CA ASP A 133 -6.18 21.77 -34.20
C ASP A 133 -7.24 22.68 -33.59
N MET A 134 -7.40 23.89 -34.15
CA MET A 134 -8.37 24.89 -33.69
C MET A 134 -9.82 24.50 -34.04
N ALA A 135 -10.01 23.68 -35.07
CA ALA A 135 -11.35 23.22 -35.47
C ALA A 135 -11.87 22.11 -34.55
N ASP A 136 -10.97 21.35 -33.93
CA ASP A 136 -11.29 20.30 -32.95
C ASP A 136 -10.99 20.78 -31.51
N ASN A 137 -11.51 21.95 -31.16
CA ASN A 137 -11.47 22.53 -29.81
C ASN A 137 -10.05 22.59 -29.22
N MET A 138 -9.09 23.06 -29.99
CA MET A 138 -7.65 23.16 -29.63
C MET A 138 -7.02 21.81 -29.30
N LYS A 139 -7.46 20.75 -29.96
CA LYS A 139 -6.90 19.42 -29.79
C LYS A 139 -5.40 19.41 -30.11
N MET A 140 -4.62 18.92 -29.16
CA MET A 140 -3.20 18.72 -29.32
C MET A 140 -2.93 17.65 -30.38
N LEU A 141 -2.19 17.97 -31.44
CA LEU A 141 -1.72 17.03 -32.44
C LEU A 141 -0.35 16.50 -32.08
N ASP A 142 0.56 17.38 -31.75
CA ASP A 142 1.87 17.05 -31.20
C ASP A 142 2.35 18.14 -30.24
N ILE A 143 3.20 17.75 -29.31
CA ILE A 143 3.92 18.69 -28.43
C ILE A 143 5.34 18.15 -28.19
N HIS A 144 6.34 19.05 -28.28
CA HIS A 144 7.71 18.78 -27.95
C HIS A 144 8.18 19.73 -26.86
N LEU A 145 8.57 19.18 -25.70
CA LEU A 145 9.09 19.90 -24.55
C LEU A 145 10.58 19.62 -24.44
N ASN A 146 11.40 20.66 -24.40
CA ASN A 146 12.84 20.57 -24.21
C ASN A 146 13.28 21.42 -23.02
N ILE A 147 13.98 20.81 -22.08
CA ILE A 147 14.59 21.42 -20.89
C ILE A 147 16.10 21.13 -20.92
N PRO A 148 16.88 21.88 -21.73
CA PRO A 148 18.28 21.56 -22.01
C PRO A 148 19.21 21.81 -20.80
N ARG A 149 18.75 22.53 -19.79
CA ARG A 149 19.48 22.81 -18.55
C ARG A 149 18.62 22.49 -17.33
N PRO A 150 19.22 22.11 -16.19
CA PRO A 150 18.45 21.84 -14.98
C PRO A 150 17.58 23.05 -14.59
N LEU A 151 16.27 22.83 -14.57
CA LEU A 151 15.23 23.78 -14.17
C LEU A 151 14.70 23.36 -12.79
N PRO A 152 14.45 24.30 -11.85
CA PRO A 152 13.80 23.95 -10.59
C PRO A 152 12.51 23.16 -10.80
N SER A 153 12.35 22.05 -10.09
CA SER A 153 11.19 21.15 -10.28
C SER A 153 9.87 21.82 -9.92
N GLU A 154 9.90 22.84 -9.07
CA GLU A 154 8.74 23.67 -8.72
C GLU A 154 8.10 24.34 -9.95
N PHE A 155 8.87 24.53 -11.01
CA PHE A 155 8.37 25.05 -12.27
C PHE A 155 7.29 24.15 -12.90
N LEU A 156 7.43 22.82 -12.71
CA LEU A 156 6.41 21.88 -13.16
C LEU A 156 5.08 22.03 -12.42
N ASN A 157 5.09 22.58 -11.20
CA ASN A 157 3.87 22.87 -10.46
C ASN A 157 3.01 23.91 -11.18
N PHE A 158 3.67 24.90 -11.77
CA PHE A 158 2.99 25.91 -12.58
C PHE A 158 2.34 25.25 -13.81
N LEU A 159 3.07 24.42 -14.56
CA LEU A 159 2.52 23.74 -15.74
C LEU A 159 1.39 22.76 -15.37
N ALA A 160 1.50 22.09 -14.23
CA ALA A 160 0.49 21.14 -13.74
C ALA A 160 -0.69 21.80 -13.02
N CYS A 161 -0.66 23.12 -12.77
CA CYS A 161 -1.62 23.85 -11.92
C CYS A 161 -1.80 23.23 -10.51
N GLN A 162 -0.78 22.49 -10.03
CA GLN A 162 -0.82 21.78 -8.74
C GLN A 162 0.53 21.82 -8.04
N LYS A 163 0.50 21.95 -6.70
CA LYS A 163 1.71 21.96 -5.87
C LYS A 163 2.19 20.53 -5.59
N ILE A 164 2.86 19.92 -6.57
CA ILE A 164 3.33 18.53 -6.50
C ILE A 164 4.78 18.47 -6.00
N PHE A 165 5.66 19.29 -6.59
CA PHE A 165 7.11 19.22 -6.39
C PHE A 165 7.61 20.30 -5.45
N LYS A 166 8.62 19.98 -4.64
CA LYS A 166 9.34 20.92 -3.78
C LYS A 166 10.81 20.54 -3.77
N LYS A 167 11.67 21.48 -4.17
CA LYS A 167 13.11 21.29 -4.36
C LYS A 167 13.47 20.32 -5.48
N GLY A 168 14.71 20.39 -5.92
CA GLY A 168 15.29 19.56 -6.96
C GLY A 168 15.17 20.19 -8.33
N THR A 169 15.64 19.46 -9.33
CA THR A 169 15.69 19.93 -10.71
C THR A 169 15.13 18.89 -11.69
N VAL A 170 14.69 19.39 -12.83
CA VAL A 170 14.23 18.61 -13.97
C VAL A 170 14.99 19.04 -15.22
N SER A 171 15.32 18.11 -16.10
CA SER A 171 15.95 18.37 -17.40
C SER A 171 15.64 17.25 -18.39
N GLY A 172 15.87 17.50 -19.69
CA GLY A 172 15.66 16.51 -20.75
C GLY A 172 14.69 16.99 -21.81
N GLU A 173 14.25 16.08 -22.65
CA GLU A 173 13.28 16.37 -23.68
C GLU A 173 12.24 15.25 -23.80
N ILE A 174 11.03 15.61 -24.16
CA ILE A 174 9.94 14.68 -24.40
C ILE A 174 9.03 15.23 -25.48
N SER A 175 8.61 14.37 -26.37
CA SER A 175 7.59 14.66 -27.38
C SER A 175 6.39 13.75 -27.20
N ILE A 176 5.22 14.30 -27.49
CA ILE A 176 3.95 13.57 -27.53
C ILE A 176 3.39 13.77 -28.92
N ASP A 177 3.19 12.67 -29.65
CA ASP A 177 2.54 12.63 -30.96
C ASP A 177 1.15 12.02 -30.79
N ASN A 178 0.12 12.80 -31.06
CA ASN A 178 -1.28 12.40 -30.98
C ASN A 178 -1.94 12.35 -32.38
N SER A 179 -1.14 12.33 -33.45
CA SER A 179 -1.63 12.23 -34.84
C SER A 179 -2.16 10.83 -35.18
N GLY A 180 -1.77 9.81 -34.42
CA GLY A 180 -2.20 8.43 -34.61
C GLY A 180 -3.51 8.08 -33.86
N ALA A 181 -3.83 6.79 -33.85
CA ALA A 181 -4.99 6.27 -33.10
C ALA A 181 -4.86 6.47 -31.58
N PHE A 182 -3.64 6.53 -31.08
CA PHE A 182 -3.31 6.72 -29.65
C PHE A 182 -2.09 7.64 -29.51
N PRO A 183 -2.05 8.48 -28.46
CA PRO A 183 -0.88 9.30 -28.16
C PRO A 183 0.36 8.41 -27.92
N LYS A 184 1.47 8.78 -28.53
CA LYS A 184 2.76 8.17 -28.29
C LYS A 184 3.74 9.19 -27.71
N MET A 185 4.59 8.74 -26.83
CA MET A 185 5.66 9.57 -26.26
C MET A 185 7.01 9.12 -26.82
N ASP A 186 7.93 10.06 -26.96
CA ASP A 186 9.35 9.81 -27.24
C ASP A 186 10.23 10.80 -26.46
N GLY A 187 11.45 10.38 -26.09
CA GLY A 187 12.36 11.22 -25.32
C GLY A 187 12.57 10.78 -23.87
N VAL A 188 13.31 11.59 -23.11
CA VAL A 188 13.68 11.29 -21.72
C VAL A 188 13.66 12.57 -20.87
N ILE A 189 12.96 12.53 -19.75
CA ILE A 189 12.99 13.53 -18.67
C ILE A 189 13.73 12.96 -17.47
N SER A 190 14.65 13.74 -16.93
CA SER A 190 15.46 13.41 -15.74
C SER A 190 15.08 14.30 -14.58
N PHE A 191 14.98 13.72 -13.39
CA PHE A 191 14.72 14.40 -12.12
C PHE A 191 15.93 14.18 -11.20
N ASP A 192 16.39 15.24 -10.54
CA ASP A 192 17.49 15.16 -9.55
C ASP A 192 17.07 15.83 -8.25
N LYS A 193 17.23 15.11 -7.13
CA LYS A 193 16.98 15.57 -5.75
C LYS A 193 15.59 16.17 -5.53
N VAL A 194 14.58 15.65 -6.19
CA VAL A 194 13.20 16.14 -6.14
C VAL A 194 12.48 15.62 -4.89
N PHE A 195 11.70 16.47 -4.24
CA PHE A 195 10.86 16.09 -3.12
C PHE A 195 9.38 16.31 -3.44
N ILE A 196 8.55 15.29 -3.19
CA ILE A 196 7.08 15.33 -3.33
C ILE A 196 6.46 15.27 -1.93
N PRO A 197 6.05 16.43 -1.35
CA PRO A 197 5.64 16.54 0.04
C PRO A 197 4.41 15.70 0.40
N ALA A 198 3.40 15.69 -0.46
CA ALA A 198 2.14 14.99 -0.23
C ALA A 198 2.34 13.49 0.04
N GLN A 199 3.27 12.86 -0.67
CA GLN A 199 3.62 11.45 -0.52
C GLN A 199 4.81 11.22 0.40
N ARG A 200 5.47 12.28 0.90
CA ARG A 200 6.75 12.20 1.63
C ARG A 200 7.81 11.41 0.86
N LEU A 201 7.79 11.56 -0.47
CA LEU A 201 8.67 10.88 -1.40
C LEU A 201 9.85 11.79 -1.78
N TYR A 202 11.06 11.33 -1.52
CA TYR A 202 12.29 11.94 -1.98
C TYR A 202 12.87 11.11 -3.13
N ILE A 203 12.99 11.72 -4.29
CA ILE A 203 13.63 11.17 -5.48
C ILE A 203 15.07 11.68 -5.51
N LYS A 204 16.03 10.79 -5.29
CA LYS A 204 17.45 11.14 -5.41
C LYS A 204 17.82 11.35 -6.87
N SER A 205 17.43 10.41 -7.72
CA SER A 205 17.49 10.51 -9.16
C SER A 205 16.34 9.72 -9.80
N ALA A 206 15.79 10.23 -10.90
CA ALA A 206 14.87 9.47 -11.73
C ALA A 206 15.02 9.85 -13.20
N LYS A 207 14.72 8.89 -14.07
CA LYS A 207 14.58 9.09 -15.50
C LYS A 207 13.27 8.45 -15.95
N VAL A 208 12.44 9.24 -16.60
CA VAL A 208 11.21 8.77 -17.25
C VAL A 208 11.42 8.97 -18.73
N GLY A 209 11.30 7.92 -19.51
CA GLY A 209 11.59 8.00 -20.93
C GLY A 209 10.76 7.04 -21.75
N ALA A 210 10.51 7.45 -22.98
CA ALA A 210 9.78 6.68 -23.96
C ALA A 210 10.66 6.45 -25.20
N LYS A 211 10.57 5.27 -25.77
CA LYS A 211 11.22 4.93 -27.05
C LYS A 211 10.45 3.79 -27.72
N GLY A 212 9.91 4.06 -28.90
CA GLY A 212 9.08 3.10 -29.62
C GLY A 212 7.87 2.68 -28.80
N ASP A 213 7.67 1.39 -28.60
CA ASP A 213 6.52 0.85 -27.87
C ASP A 213 6.71 0.76 -26.33
N LYS A 214 7.78 1.36 -25.79
CA LYS A 214 8.09 1.32 -24.37
C LYS A 214 8.12 2.71 -23.76
N LEU A 215 7.35 2.89 -22.67
CA LEU A 215 7.46 4.03 -21.76
C LEU A 215 7.94 3.50 -20.41
N GLY A 216 9.13 3.89 -20.01
CA GLY A 216 9.79 3.35 -18.82
C GLY A 216 10.19 4.42 -17.82
N ALA A 217 10.42 3.98 -16.59
CA ALA A 217 10.98 4.80 -15.54
C ALA A 217 12.01 4.02 -14.73
N ILE A 218 13.09 4.71 -14.38
CA ILE A 218 14.09 4.25 -13.42
C ILE A 218 14.17 5.33 -12.35
N ALA A 219 14.10 4.95 -11.09
CA ALA A 219 14.15 5.91 -9.99
C ALA A 219 14.81 5.31 -8.75
N GLU A 220 15.62 6.09 -8.08
CA GLU A 220 16.15 5.78 -6.76
C GLU A 220 15.84 6.91 -5.78
N GLY A 221 15.64 6.57 -4.51
CA GLY A 221 15.32 7.58 -3.53
C GLY A 221 14.89 7.02 -2.17
N ARG A 222 14.02 7.76 -1.50
CA ARG A 222 13.46 7.37 -0.21
C ARG A 222 11.96 7.69 -0.16
N TYR A 223 11.20 6.73 0.27
CA TYR A 223 9.82 6.93 0.69
C TYR A 223 9.78 6.91 2.22
N LYS A 224 9.51 8.06 2.84
CA LYS A 224 9.69 8.25 4.30
C LYS A 224 11.13 7.89 4.72
N ARG A 225 11.33 6.75 5.40
CA ARG A 225 12.65 6.26 5.86
C ARG A 225 13.19 5.08 5.04
N THR A 226 12.37 4.48 4.19
CA THR A 226 12.72 3.33 3.34
C THR A 226 13.39 3.82 2.06
N LYS A 227 14.58 3.34 1.76
CA LYS A 227 15.19 3.55 0.46
C LYS A 227 14.51 2.65 -0.56
N TYR A 228 14.41 3.13 -1.78
CA TYR A 228 13.88 2.35 -2.89
C TYR A 228 14.77 2.48 -4.12
N ASP A 229 14.78 1.42 -4.90
CA ASP A 229 15.24 1.37 -6.28
C ASP A 229 14.11 0.81 -7.14
N PHE A 230 13.73 1.55 -8.15
CA PHE A 230 12.62 1.24 -9.03
C PHE A 230 13.06 1.22 -10.49
N ASN A 231 12.67 0.20 -11.20
CA ASN A 231 12.82 0.11 -12.65
C ASN A 231 11.60 -0.58 -13.23
N GLY A 232 10.91 0.09 -14.15
CA GLY A 232 9.71 -0.47 -14.75
C GLY A 232 9.36 0.16 -16.10
N TYR A 233 8.52 -0.53 -16.87
CA TYR A 233 8.00 0.01 -18.12
C TYR A 233 6.59 -0.50 -18.43
N ILE A 234 5.86 0.35 -19.14
CA ILE A 234 4.52 0.09 -19.68
C ILE A 234 4.55 0.13 -21.21
N VAL A 235 3.48 -0.29 -21.84
CA VAL A 235 3.29 -0.06 -23.28
C VAL A 235 3.09 1.43 -23.54
N ASN A 236 3.79 1.97 -24.53
CA ASN A 236 3.78 3.38 -24.89
C ASN A 236 2.65 3.70 -25.89
N ASP A 237 1.39 3.47 -25.48
CA ASP A 237 0.22 3.83 -26.27
C ASP A 237 -0.83 4.61 -25.45
N LEU A 238 -0.55 4.83 -24.17
CA LEU A 238 -1.33 5.60 -23.18
C LEU A 238 -2.86 5.33 -23.21
N ARG A 239 -3.27 4.17 -23.69
CA ARG A 239 -4.67 3.71 -23.70
C ARG A 239 -4.98 2.84 -22.48
N LEU A 240 -6.25 2.74 -22.16
CA LEU A 240 -6.74 1.79 -21.17
C LEU A 240 -7.02 0.41 -21.82
N PRO A 241 -6.68 -0.68 -21.16
CA PRO A 241 -5.97 -0.75 -19.87
C PRO A 241 -4.49 -0.37 -19.99
N ILE A 242 -3.95 0.28 -18.98
CA ILE A 242 -2.50 0.49 -18.88
C ILE A 242 -1.83 -0.87 -18.63
N VAL A 243 -1.01 -1.31 -19.57
CA VAL A 243 -0.31 -2.60 -19.46
C VAL A 243 1.11 -2.41 -18.94
N VAL A 244 1.29 -2.77 -17.68
CA VAL A 244 2.60 -2.79 -17.02
C VAL A 244 3.30 -4.08 -17.41
N LYS A 245 4.32 -3.98 -18.26
CA LYS A 245 5.05 -5.15 -18.79
C LYS A 245 6.04 -5.70 -17.78
N SER A 246 6.75 -4.84 -17.07
CA SER A 246 7.70 -5.24 -16.05
C SER A 246 7.92 -4.13 -15.04
N VAL A 247 7.97 -4.52 -13.77
CA VAL A 247 8.42 -3.66 -12.65
C VAL A 247 9.38 -4.46 -11.79
N ASN A 248 10.50 -3.84 -11.43
CA ASN A 248 11.40 -4.30 -10.38
C ASN A 248 11.43 -3.21 -9.31
N LEU A 249 11.06 -3.56 -8.09
CA LEU A 249 11.08 -2.66 -6.95
C LEU A 249 11.91 -3.29 -5.84
N THR A 250 13.01 -2.64 -5.48
CA THR A 250 13.84 -3.03 -4.33
C THR A 250 13.63 -2.04 -3.20
N LEU A 251 13.43 -2.56 -1.99
CA LEU A 251 13.26 -1.79 -0.75
C LEU A 251 14.27 -2.28 0.29
N ASP A 252 14.99 -1.36 0.93
CA ASP A 252 16.06 -1.73 1.89
C ASP A 252 15.53 -2.08 3.28
N ASN A 253 14.57 -1.31 3.79
CA ASN A 253 14.03 -1.49 5.14
C ASN A 253 12.59 -0.97 5.21
N VAL A 254 11.64 -1.85 5.50
CA VAL A 254 10.21 -1.56 5.52
C VAL A 254 9.62 -1.81 6.91
N ASP A 255 8.99 -0.80 7.47
CA ASP A 255 8.15 -0.91 8.65
C ASP A 255 6.69 -0.88 8.20
N ILE A 256 6.06 -2.07 8.16
CA ILE A 256 4.70 -2.23 7.61
C ILE A 256 3.67 -1.45 8.42
N GLU A 257 3.79 -1.40 9.76
CA GLU A 257 2.85 -0.63 10.59
C GLU A 257 2.88 0.86 10.24
N LYS A 258 4.09 1.42 10.04
CA LYS A 258 4.23 2.83 9.65
C LYS A 258 3.77 3.10 8.23
N LEU A 259 3.81 2.12 7.35
CA LEU A 259 3.24 2.25 6.01
C LEU A 259 1.70 2.26 6.06
N LEU A 260 1.09 1.39 6.85
CA LEU A 260 -0.36 1.27 6.97
C LEU A 260 -1.00 2.42 7.77
N ALA A 261 -0.37 2.84 8.88
CA ALA A 261 -0.88 3.90 9.76
C ALA A 261 -1.09 5.26 9.07
N VAL A 262 -0.40 5.53 7.95
CA VAL A 262 -0.52 6.80 7.23
C VAL A 262 -1.74 6.85 6.31
N ASN A 263 -2.24 5.73 5.87
CA ASN A 263 -3.43 5.70 5.02
C ASN A 263 -4.73 5.96 5.83
N SER A 264 -4.71 5.65 7.13
CA SER A 264 -5.86 5.93 8.02
C SER A 264 -5.96 7.40 8.47
N SER A 265 -4.86 8.14 8.51
CA SER A 265 -4.86 9.56 8.94
C SER A 265 -5.20 10.56 7.84
N GLN A 266 -5.18 10.18 6.58
CA GLN A 266 -5.62 11.06 5.48
C GLN A 266 -7.14 11.12 5.30
N THR A 267 -7.86 10.14 5.82
CA THR A 267 -9.33 10.10 5.74
C THR A 267 -9.99 10.94 6.84
N THR A 268 -9.27 11.29 7.91
CA THR A 268 -9.84 11.99 9.08
C THR A 268 -9.63 13.52 9.08
N GLN A 269 -8.86 14.10 8.15
CA GLN A 269 -8.59 15.55 8.12
C GLN A 269 -9.43 16.35 7.12
N LYS A 270 -10.44 15.77 6.47
CA LYS A 270 -11.36 16.50 5.58
C LYS A 270 -12.75 16.77 6.14
N THR A 271 -12.97 16.53 7.44
CA THR A 271 -14.31 16.73 8.02
C THR A 271 -14.25 17.53 9.32
N THR A 272 -13.78 18.77 9.29
CA THR A 272 -13.99 19.71 10.39
C THR A 272 -14.05 21.15 9.90
N GLU A 273 -14.87 21.45 8.91
CA GLU A 273 -15.42 22.79 8.66
C GLU A 273 -16.51 22.65 7.59
N GLN A 274 -17.71 22.43 8.03
CA GLN A 274 -19.02 22.80 7.47
C GLN A 274 -20.06 21.77 7.91
N VAL A 275 -20.58 21.95 9.10
CA VAL A 275 -21.89 21.38 9.47
C VAL A 275 -22.74 22.53 10.02
N LEU A 276 -23.61 23.03 9.18
CA LEU A 276 -24.93 23.51 9.59
C LEU A 276 -25.88 23.23 8.43
N ASP A 277 -26.94 22.48 8.77
CA ASP A 277 -28.17 22.22 8.04
C ASP A 277 -28.14 21.22 6.88
N ALA A 278 -28.57 19.97 7.14
CA ALA A 278 -29.80 19.40 6.57
C ALA A 278 -29.90 17.90 6.88
N ASP A 279 -30.98 17.53 7.55
CA ASP A 279 -31.51 16.16 7.61
C ASP A 279 -31.46 15.44 6.28
N LYS A 280 -30.71 14.34 6.19
CA LYS A 280 -31.05 13.18 5.36
C LYS A 280 -30.17 12.00 5.75
N GLN A 281 -30.81 10.88 6.03
CA GLN A 281 -30.28 9.53 6.15
C GLN A 281 -29.18 9.27 5.11
N THR A 282 -27.97 9.01 5.57
CA THR A 282 -26.91 8.40 4.76
C THR A 282 -26.48 7.12 5.45
N THR A 283 -26.75 6.04 4.80
CA THR A 283 -26.18 4.72 5.03
C THR A 283 -24.66 4.82 5.04
N ASP A 284 -24.03 4.37 6.13
CA ASP A 284 -22.59 4.15 6.22
C ASP A 284 -22.14 3.20 5.12
N SER A 285 -21.51 3.75 4.10
CA SER A 285 -20.69 3.00 3.18
C SER A 285 -19.24 3.36 3.45
N ASP A 286 -18.49 2.47 4.10
CA ASP A 286 -17.05 2.48 4.13
C ASP A 286 -16.54 2.52 2.67
N ASP A 287 -16.12 3.70 2.22
CA ASP A 287 -15.49 3.90 0.91
C ASP A 287 -14.09 3.27 0.88
N VAL A 288 -14.03 1.96 0.85
CA VAL A 288 -12.84 1.25 0.36
C VAL A 288 -12.77 1.53 -1.14
N PRO A 289 -11.65 2.06 -1.66
CA PRO A 289 -11.52 2.34 -3.08
C PRO A 289 -11.83 1.07 -3.88
N THR A 290 -12.94 1.09 -4.59
CA THR A 290 -13.37 -0.02 -5.44
C THR A 290 -12.40 -0.15 -6.61
N PHE A 291 -11.75 -1.29 -6.74
CA PHE A 291 -10.90 -1.61 -7.89
C PHE A 291 -11.77 -1.58 -9.16
N THR A 292 -11.39 -0.73 -10.11
CA THR A 292 -12.11 -0.66 -11.40
C THR A 292 -11.50 -1.67 -12.38
N LYS A 293 -12.30 -2.65 -12.78
CA LYS A 293 -11.90 -3.72 -13.71
C LYS A 293 -11.31 -3.16 -15.01
N GLY A 294 -10.19 -3.71 -15.43
CA GLY A 294 -9.63 -3.47 -16.75
C GLY A 294 -8.91 -2.13 -16.94
N LEU A 295 -8.61 -1.36 -15.87
CA LEU A 295 -7.83 -0.13 -15.98
C LEU A 295 -6.31 -0.38 -16.00
N ILE A 296 -5.84 -1.37 -15.25
CA ILE A 296 -4.42 -1.70 -15.13
C ILE A 296 -4.25 -3.21 -15.22
N ILE A 297 -3.29 -3.64 -16.02
CA ILE A 297 -2.82 -5.03 -16.10
C ILE A 297 -1.34 -5.03 -15.70
N VAL A 298 -0.92 -5.92 -14.81
CA VAL A 298 0.48 -6.10 -14.43
C VAL A 298 0.91 -7.50 -14.86
N GLU A 299 1.71 -7.58 -15.94
CA GLU A 299 2.20 -8.87 -16.43
C GLU A 299 3.31 -9.42 -15.55
N LYS A 300 4.18 -8.55 -15.06
CA LYS A 300 5.28 -8.93 -14.18
C LYS A 300 5.67 -7.79 -13.25
N CYS A 301 5.63 -8.05 -11.95
CA CYS A 301 6.21 -7.18 -10.94
C CYS A 301 7.08 -8.03 -10.00
N MET A 302 8.35 -7.70 -9.89
CA MET A 302 9.28 -8.32 -8.94
C MET A 302 9.51 -7.33 -7.80
N LEU A 303 9.14 -7.74 -6.59
CA LEU A 303 9.42 -7.03 -5.36
C LEU A 303 10.59 -7.73 -4.66
N HIS A 304 11.64 -6.98 -4.38
CA HIS A 304 12.72 -7.41 -3.51
C HIS A 304 12.75 -6.54 -2.26
N LEU A 305 12.79 -7.17 -1.09
CA LEU A 305 12.83 -6.51 0.19
C LEU A 305 13.95 -7.11 1.04
N ASP A 306 14.98 -6.30 1.30
CA ASP A 306 16.15 -6.76 2.05
C ASP A 306 15.79 -7.03 3.50
N LYS A 307 15.13 -6.09 4.17
CA LYS A 307 14.71 -6.17 5.57
C LYS A 307 13.37 -5.53 5.77
N GLY A 308 12.58 -6.11 6.65
CA GLY A 308 11.30 -5.56 7.03
C GLY A 308 10.93 -5.90 8.46
N LYS A 309 9.97 -5.15 8.98
CA LYS A 309 9.43 -5.34 10.31
C LYS A 309 7.92 -5.15 10.28
N TYR A 310 7.20 -6.06 10.94
CA TYR A 310 5.79 -5.92 11.27
C TYR A 310 5.60 -6.22 12.76
N LYS A 311 5.21 -5.21 13.55
CA LYS A 311 5.23 -5.28 15.01
C LYS A 311 6.62 -5.72 15.48
N GLU A 312 6.74 -6.88 16.09
CA GLU A 312 7.99 -7.44 16.58
C GLU A 312 8.63 -8.47 15.63
N VAL A 313 7.92 -8.87 14.57
CA VAL A 313 8.44 -9.83 13.58
C VAL A 313 9.37 -9.14 12.60
N ASN A 314 10.62 -9.55 12.60
CA ASN A 314 11.53 -9.20 11.54
C ASN A 314 11.40 -10.20 10.40
N PHE A 315 11.43 -9.70 9.17
CA PHE A 315 11.48 -10.51 7.96
C PHE A 315 12.50 -9.92 6.99
N GLY A 316 12.99 -10.73 6.07
CA GLY A 316 14.00 -10.28 5.11
C GLY A 316 14.15 -11.21 3.93
N ASN A 317 15.04 -10.81 2.99
CA ASN A 317 15.29 -11.56 1.76
C ASN A 317 14.01 -11.96 1.02
N LEU A 318 12.98 -11.08 1.08
CA LEU A 318 11.69 -11.34 0.45
C LEU A 318 11.77 -11.03 -1.04
N HIS A 319 11.70 -12.08 -1.85
CA HIS A 319 11.54 -11.98 -3.29
C HIS A 319 10.13 -12.43 -3.66
N ALA A 320 9.29 -11.50 -4.09
CA ALA A 320 7.92 -11.79 -4.48
C ALA A 320 7.67 -11.41 -5.93
N ASN A 321 6.99 -12.31 -6.65
CA ASN A 321 6.42 -12.05 -7.96
C ASN A 321 4.95 -11.67 -7.78
N LEU A 322 4.55 -10.58 -8.45
CA LEU A 322 3.18 -10.08 -8.43
C LEU A 322 2.68 -9.94 -9.88
N THR A 323 1.46 -10.39 -10.12
CA THR A 323 0.73 -10.19 -11.38
C THR A 323 -0.69 -9.74 -11.09
N LEU A 324 -1.26 -8.92 -11.98
CA LEU A 324 -2.66 -8.50 -11.95
C LEU A 324 -3.20 -8.67 -13.37
N ASP A 325 -4.17 -9.53 -13.54
CA ASP A 325 -4.76 -9.77 -14.85
C ASP A 325 -5.92 -8.80 -15.19
N LYS A 326 -6.40 -8.89 -16.41
CA LYS A 326 -7.52 -8.07 -16.93
C LYS A 326 -8.84 -8.28 -16.18
N ASP A 327 -8.99 -9.43 -15.52
CA ASP A 327 -10.20 -9.80 -14.78
C ASP A 327 -10.13 -9.36 -13.31
N GLY A 328 -9.05 -8.67 -12.90
CA GLY A 328 -8.85 -8.16 -11.55
C GLY A 328 -8.32 -9.21 -10.57
N VAL A 329 -7.72 -10.30 -11.08
CA VAL A 329 -7.11 -11.31 -10.23
C VAL A 329 -5.66 -10.97 -9.94
N LEU A 330 -5.39 -10.58 -8.70
CA LEU A 330 -4.05 -10.35 -8.16
C LEU A 330 -3.44 -11.68 -7.70
N GLN A 331 -2.22 -11.96 -8.11
CA GLN A 331 -1.44 -13.08 -7.59
C GLN A 331 -0.11 -12.56 -7.03
N VAL A 332 0.25 -13.03 -5.85
CA VAL A 332 1.54 -12.75 -5.20
C VAL A 332 2.17 -14.06 -4.79
N GLN A 333 3.41 -14.27 -5.14
CA GLN A 333 4.13 -15.49 -4.79
C GLN A 333 5.56 -15.17 -4.36
N SER A 334 5.95 -15.74 -3.21
CA SER A 334 7.34 -15.81 -2.75
C SER A 334 7.70 -17.24 -2.38
N ASN A 335 8.75 -17.75 -2.99
CA ASN A 335 9.15 -19.16 -2.78
C ASN A 335 9.97 -19.35 -1.49
N LYS A 336 10.63 -18.29 -1.02
CA LYS A 336 11.43 -18.33 0.20
C LYS A 336 11.73 -16.92 0.66
N PHE A 337 11.53 -16.66 1.96
CA PHE A 337 11.98 -15.45 2.64
C PHE A 337 12.22 -15.75 4.12
N ASP A 338 13.04 -14.93 4.76
CA ASP A 338 13.37 -15.07 6.17
C ASP A 338 12.28 -14.41 7.03
N ILE A 339 11.85 -15.05 8.10
CA ILE A 339 10.87 -14.52 9.05
C ILE A 339 11.11 -15.11 10.44
N ALA A 340 11.13 -14.28 11.48
CA ALA A 340 11.24 -14.72 12.88
C ALA A 340 12.31 -15.82 13.08
N GLU A 341 13.52 -15.59 12.55
CA GLU A 341 14.67 -16.52 12.59
C GLU A 341 14.50 -17.84 11.80
N GLY A 342 13.39 -18.03 11.13
CA GLY A 342 13.10 -19.19 10.27
C GLY A 342 12.85 -18.78 8.82
N ILE A 343 12.20 -19.65 8.09
CA ILE A 343 11.95 -19.51 6.65
C ILE A 343 10.47 -19.64 6.37
N SER A 344 9.97 -18.83 5.43
CA SER A 344 8.59 -18.88 4.97
C SER A 344 8.46 -18.93 3.46
N THR A 345 7.30 -19.40 3.00
CA THR A 345 6.82 -19.36 1.62
C THR A 345 5.44 -18.73 1.60
N LEU A 346 5.14 -17.93 0.59
CA LEU A 346 3.87 -17.21 0.49
C LEU A 346 3.26 -17.37 -0.91
N LYS A 347 1.96 -17.67 -0.96
CA LYS A 347 1.15 -17.56 -2.17
C LYS A 347 -0.19 -16.95 -1.81
N VAL A 348 -0.49 -15.83 -2.47
CA VAL A 348 -1.78 -15.13 -2.35
C VAL A 348 -2.41 -15.07 -3.72
N LYS A 349 -3.71 -15.32 -3.80
CA LYS A 349 -4.54 -15.03 -4.95
C LYS A 349 -5.77 -14.26 -4.46
N ALA A 350 -6.04 -13.11 -5.06
CA ALA A 350 -7.16 -12.27 -4.69
C ALA A 350 -7.93 -11.86 -5.96
N ASP A 351 -9.18 -12.26 -6.08
CA ASP A 351 -10.11 -11.70 -7.03
C ASP A 351 -10.69 -10.41 -6.40
N LEU A 352 -10.18 -9.26 -6.85
CA LEU A 352 -10.52 -7.96 -6.27
C LEU A 352 -11.96 -7.52 -6.59
N ILE A 353 -12.58 -8.13 -7.60
CA ILE A 353 -13.95 -7.84 -8.03
C ILE A 353 -14.94 -8.69 -7.25
N LYS A 354 -14.70 -10.00 -7.22
CA LYS A 354 -15.55 -10.96 -6.49
C LYS A 354 -15.30 -10.98 -5.00
N LYS A 355 -14.23 -10.29 -4.53
CA LYS A 355 -13.79 -10.29 -3.12
C LYS A 355 -13.48 -11.70 -2.59
N GLN A 356 -12.95 -12.57 -3.46
CA GLN A 356 -12.52 -13.91 -3.12
C GLN A 356 -11.01 -13.93 -2.88
N TYR A 357 -10.59 -14.56 -1.79
CA TYR A 357 -9.18 -14.57 -1.38
C TYR A 357 -8.71 -16.00 -1.16
N TYR A 358 -7.45 -16.25 -1.49
CA TYR A 358 -6.74 -17.46 -1.18
C TYR A 358 -5.36 -17.11 -0.64
N LEU A 359 -5.01 -17.69 0.50
CA LEU A 359 -3.71 -17.57 1.15
C LEU A 359 -3.13 -18.95 1.40
N ARG A 360 -1.89 -19.16 0.98
CA ARG A 360 -1.07 -20.29 1.40
C ARG A 360 0.23 -19.77 1.98
N LEU A 361 0.46 -20.04 3.27
CA LEU A 361 1.64 -19.65 4.01
C LEU A 361 2.29 -20.89 4.60
N GLY A 362 3.51 -21.21 4.14
CA GLY A 362 4.33 -22.26 4.73
C GLY A 362 5.39 -21.62 5.65
N ILE A 363 5.58 -22.17 6.84
CA ILE A 363 6.61 -21.75 7.79
C ILE A 363 7.49 -22.93 8.18
N LYS A 364 8.79 -22.66 8.39
CA LYS A 364 9.75 -23.66 8.81
C LYS A 364 10.75 -23.07 9.79
N ASP A 365 10.85 -23.70 10.95
CA ASP A 365 11.82 -23.36 12.02
C ASP A 365 11.74 -21.91 12.52
N VAL A 366 10.54 -21.29 12.42
CA VAL A 366 10.29 -19.93 12.89
C VAL A 366 10.17 -19.88 14.42
N ASN A 367 10.53 -18.76 15.02
CA ASN A 367 10.38 -18.57 16.44
C ASN A 367 8.91 -18.36 16.81
N SER A 368 8.35 -19.29 17.58
CA SER A 368 6.89 -19.34 17.83
C SER A 368 6.40 -18.21 18.73
N ASP A 369 7.19 -17.75 19.71
CA ASP A 369 6.82 -16.66 20.62
C ASP A 369 6.69 -15.32 19.87
N VAL A 370 7.65 -15.04 18.98
CA VAL A 370 7.65 -13.83 18.14
C VAL A 370 6.47 -13.85 17.17
N MET A 371 6.23 -15.00 16.51
CA MET A 371 5.12 -15.15 15.56
C MET A 371 3.76 -15.05 16.26
N ALA A 372 3.60 -15.72 17.39
CA ALA A 372 2.37 -15.69 18.16
C ALA A 372 2.05 -14.28 18.69
N SER A 373 3.05 -13.57 19.19
CA SER A 373 2.90 -12.20 19.65
C SER A 373 2.48 -11.24 18.53
N ALA A 374 3.14 -11.27 17.40
CA ALA A 374 2.91 -10.30 16.34
C ALA A 374 1.67 -10.61 15.49
N VAL A 375 1.44 -11.87 15.15
CA VAL A 375 0.32 -12.27 14.29
C VAL A 375 -0.96 -12.39 15.09
N LEU A 376 -0.86 -12.93 16.31
CA LEU A 376 -1.99 -13.33 17.13
C LEU A 376 -2.24 -12.38 18.32
N GLY A 377 -1.36 -11.39 18.54
CA GLY A 377 -1.48 -10.48 19.68
C GLY A 377 -1.31 -11.17 21.04
N LEU A 378 -0.77 -12.41 21.04
CA LEU A 378 -0.54 -13.16 22.27
C LEU A 378 0.69 -12.63 23.01
N PRO A 379 0.70 -12.67 24.34
CA PRO A 379 1.94 -12.49 25.07
C PRO A 379 2.97 -13.54 24.63
N ARG A 380 4.26 -13.25 24.72
CA ARG A 380 5.37 -14.16 24.37
C ARG A 380 5.49 -15.30 25.37
N GLU A 381 4.53 -16.17 25.39
CA GLU A 381 4.38 -17.23 26.39
C GLU A 381 4.76 -18.61 25.88
N ILE A 382 4.92 -18.77 24.55
CA ILE A 382 5.36 -20.05 23.97
C ILE A 382 6.61 -19.83 23.16
N SER A 383 7.72 -20.26 23.69
CA SER A 383 8.97 -20.41 22.95
C SER A 383 9.01 -21.75 22.25
N GLY A 384 9.75 -21.84 21.16
CA GLY A 384 9.96 -23.06 20.40
C GLY A 384 10.14 -22.79 18.92
N LYS A 385 10.51 -23.83 18.16
CA LYS A 385 10.64 -23.75 16.70
C LYS A 385 9.37 -24.30 16.06
N ALA A 386 8.66 -23.42 15.36
CA ALA A 386 7.40 -23.75 14.69
C ALA A 386 7.62 -24.09 13.20
N ARG A 387 6.89 -25.11 12.76
CA ARG A 387 6.71 -25.50 11.36
C ARG A 387 5.23 -25.57 11.08
N GLY A 388 4.81 -25.22 9.85
CA GLY A 388 3.38 -25.29 9.56
C GLY A 388 3.03 -24.92 8.14
N LEU A 389 1.77 -25.19 7.83
CA LEU A 389 1.11 -24.81 6.60
C LEU A 389 -0.27 -24.25 6.94
N ILE A 390 -0.52 -23.05 6.49
CA ILE A 390 -1.82 -22.38 6.54
C ILE A 390 -2.32 -22.27 5.10
N GLU A 391 -3.47 -22.85 4.82
CA GLU A 391 -4.11 -22.77 3.53
C GLU A 391 -5.57 -22.38 3.74
N ILE A 392 -5.90 -21.13 3.42
CA ILE A 392 -7.20 -20.52 3.69
C ILE A 392 -7.71 -19.85 2.43
N SER A 393 -8.99 -20.02 2.15
CA SER A 393 -9.72 -19.29 1.11
C SER A 393 -10.97 -18.65 1.70
N SER A 394 -11.43 -17.56 1.09
CA SER A 394 -12.75 -17.00 1.34
C SER A 394 -13.60 -17.05 0.09
N ASP A 395 -14.91 -17.19 0.28
CA ASP A 395 -15.90 -16.99 -0.77
C ASP A 395 -16.30 -15.50 -0.91
N GLU A 396 -17.26 -15.21 -1.80
CA GLU A 396 -17.80 -13.86 -2.01
C GLU A 396 -18.49 -13.25 -0.77
N SER A 397 -18.95 -14.10 0.15
CA SER A 397 -19.52 -13.72 1.43
C SER A 397 -18.47 -13.60 2.54
N LEU A 398 -17.18 -13.66 2.20
CA LEU A 398 -16.04 -13.65 3.11
C LEU A 398 -16.05 -14.81 4.14
N LYS A 399 -16.74 -15.91 3.84
CA LYS A 399 -16.69 -17.11 4.65
C LYS A 399 -15.37 -17.84 4.43
N LEU A 400 -14.70 -18.17 5.53
CA LEU A 400 -13.40 -18.83 5.52
C LEU A 400 -13.52 -20.35 5.37
N ASN A 401 -12.73 -20.90 4.47
CA ASN A 401 -12.56 -22.33 4.26
C ASN A 401 -11.07 -22.67 4.19
N GLY A 402 -10.66 -23.83 4.69
CA GLY A 402 -9.25 -24.21 4.57
C GLY A 402 -8.76 -25.23 5.57
N GLU A 403 -7.44 -25.32 5.61
CA GLU A 403 -6.72 -26.25 6.49
C GLU A 403 -5.51 -25.56 7.12
N ILE A 404 -5.27 -25.84 8.40
CA ILE A 404 -4.10 -25.38 9.14
C ILE A 404 -3.43 -26.59 9.76
N LYS A 405 -2.13 -26.72 9.52
CA LYS A 405 -1.27 -27.73 10.15
C LYS A 405 -0.07 -27.06 10.76
N PHE A 406 0.25 -27.40 12.00
CA PHE A 406 1.43 -26.86 12.66
C PHE A 406 2.08 -27.88 13.60
N ASP A 407 3.37 -27.68 13.82
CA ASP A 407 4.22 -28.47 14.72
C ASP A 407 5.17 -27.46 15.41
N ILE A 408 5.17 -27.42 16.74
CA ILE A 408 6.08 -26.59 17.54
C ILE A 408 6.90 -27.54 18.38
N GLN A 409 8.22 -27.43 18.34
CA GLN A 409 9.15 -28.36 18.98
C GLN A 409 10.03 -27.66 20.01
N ASN A 410 10.37 -28.41 21.08
CA ASN A 410 11.35 -28.04 22.08
C ASN A 410 11.13 -26.64 22.64
N GLY A 411 10.00 -26.44 23.27
CA GLY A 411 9.61 -25.13 23.76
C GLY A 411 9.21 -25.11 25.24
N THR A 412 8.99 -23.89 25.71
CA THR A 412 8.47 -23.63 27.05
C THR A 412 7.19 -22.82 26.97
N ILE A 413 6.27 -23.09 27.87
CA ILE A 413 5.06 -22.29 28.09
C ILE A 413 5.24 -21.55 29.40
N GLU A 414 5.30 -20.22 29.33
CA GLU A 414 5.44 -19.35 30.48
C GLU A 414 4.06 -18.80 30.91
N LYS A 415 3.73 -18.92 32.20
CA LYS A 415 2.63 -18.20 32.88
C LYS A 415 1.18 -18.49 32.46
N VAL A 416 0.90 -19.40 31.53
CA VAL A 416 -0.48 -19.75 31.11
C VAL A 416 -0.77 -21.21 31.34
N GLY A 417 -1.97 -21.51 31.83
CA GLY A 417 -2.46 -22.89 31.87
C GLY A 417 -2.47 -23.48 30.46
N TYR A 418 -1.79 -24.61 30.31
CA TYR A 418 -1.59 -25.31 29.04
C TYR A 418 -2.87 -25.47 28.20
N VAL A 419 -3.99 -25.78 28.87
CA VAL A 419 -5.31 -25.93 28.24
C VAL A 419 -5.87 -24.59 27.78
N GLU A 420 -5.73 -23.54 28.59
CA GLU A 420 -6.16 -22.18 28.27
C GLU A 420 -5.42 -21.62 27.06
N TYR A 421 -4.14 -21.92 26.93
CA TYR A 421 -3.36 -21.53 25.77
C TYR A 421 -3.85 -22.17 24.47
N ILE A 422 -4.11 -23.48 24.47
CA ILE A 422 -4.58 -24.17 23.26
C ILE A 422 -5.96 -23.66 22.84
N LEU A 423 -6.80 -23.30 23.79
CA LEU A 423 -8.11 -22.73 23.51
C LEU A 423 -8.01 -21.27 23.04
N LYS A 424 -7.08 -20.49 23.59
CA LYS A 424 -6.74 -19.17 23.05
C LYS A 424 -6.20 -19.28 21.64
N ALA A 425 -5.28 -20.20 21.36
CA ALA A 425 -4.80 -20.42 20.00
C ALA A 425 -5.94 -20.73 19.03
N ALA A 426 -6.94 -21.50 19.45
CA ALA A 426 -8.14 -21.75 18.64
C ALA A 426 -9.02 -20.49 18.44
N SER A 427 -9.12 -19.61 19.43
CA SER A 427 -9.91 -18.37 19.33
C SER A 427 -9.27 -17.29 18.44
N LEU A 428 -7.98 -17.41 18.12
CA LEU A 428 -7.18 -16.39 17.44
C LEU A 428 -7.44 -16.29 15.94
N PHE A 429 -8.00 -17.29 15.31
CA PHE A 429 -8.35 -17.24 13.89
C PHE A 429 -9.52 -16.31 13.57
N ARG A 430 -10.18 -15.76 14.60
CA ARG A 430 -11.34 -14.89 14.41
C ARG A 430 -11.01 -13.43 14.15
N ASN A 431 -10.06 -12.85 14.85
CA ASN A 431 -9.75 -11.43 14.69
C ASN A 431 -8.37 -11.09 15.26
N PRO A 432 -7.35 -10.92 14.42
CA PRO A 432 -6.01 -10.55 14.87
C PRO A 432 -5.96 -9.17 15.57
N LEU A 433 -7.03 -8.36 15.46
CA LEU A 433 -7.09 -7.00 16.01
C LEU A 433 -7.93 -6.90 17.31
N ALA A 434 -8.73 -7.90 17.68
CA ALA A 434 -9.68 -7.81 18.79
C ALA A 434 -9.11 -8.27 20.15
N MET A 435 -7.88 -8.72 20.23
CA MET A 435 -7.27 -9.23 21.46
C MET A 435 -6.54 -8.17 22.31
N ILE A 436 -7.13 -6.99 22.46
CA ILE A 436 -6.60 -5.99 23.37
C ILE A 436 -7.58 -5.83 24.54
N SER A 437 -7.55 -6.73 25.50
CA SER A 437 -8.01 -6.42 26.85
C SER A 437 -7.25 -7.27 27.89
N PRO A 438 -6.30 -6.68 28.61
CA PRO A 438 -5.58 -7.34 29.71
C PRO A 438 -6.43 -7.60 30.95
N ALA A 439 -7.67 -7.08 31.01
CA ALA A 439 -8.43 -6.98 32.26
C ALA A 439 -9.13 -8.25 32.71
N THR A 440 -9.18 -9.33 31.90
CA THR A 440 -9.93 -10.53 32.24
C THR A 440 -9.08 -11.67 32.82
N PHE A 441 -7.77 -11.49 32.98
CA PHE A 441 -6.86 -12.57 33.39
C PHE A 441 -6.06 -12.31 34.67
N GLY A 442 -6.44 -11.31 35.46
CA GLY A 442 -5.68 -10.87 36.65
C GLY A 442 -5.58 -11.83 37.81
N ASP A 443 -6.37 -12.91 37.86
CA ASP A 443 -6.51 -13.71 39.10
C ASP A 443 -6.07 -15.20 38.96
N LEU A 444 -5.46 -15.59 37.88
CA LEU A 444 -4.89 -16.95 37.78
C LEU A 444 -3.43 -16.97 38.24
N VAL A 445 -3.29 -17.38 39.48
CA VAL A 445 -2.14 -17.76 40.29
C VAL A 445 -0.91 -18.20 39.47
N ASN A 446 0.29 -17.85 39.94
CA ASN A 446 1.62 -18.30 39.53
C ASN A 446 1.64 -19.77 39.11
N ILE A 447 1.42 -20.04 37.81
CA ILE A 447 1.57 -21.36 37.22
C ILE A 447 3.06 -21.51 36.86
N PRO A 448 3.73 -22.58 37.30
CA PRO A 448 5.14 -22.80 36.94
C PRO A 448 5.30 -22.98 35.43
N ASN A 449 6.42 -22.54 34.90
CA ASN A 449 6.81 -22.73 33.51
C ASN A 449 6.74 -24.20 33.13
N GLY A 450 6.15 -24.52 31.98
CA GLY A 450 6.01 -25.87 31.46
C GLY A 450 6.85 -26.09 30.23
N ASP A 451 7.83 -26.99 30.31
CA ASP A 451 8.56 -27.46 29.14
C ASP A 451 7.71 -28.47 28.37
N PHE A 452 7.70 -28.38 27.05
CA PHE A 452 7.08 -29.36 26.17
C PHE A 452 8.05 -29.85 25.09
N ASP A 453 7.90 -31.10 24.68
CA ASP A 453 8.70 -31.68 23.62
C ASP A 453 8.11 -31.31 22.24
N VAL A 454 6.77 -31.42 22.12
CA VAL A 454 6.08 -31.13 20.87
C VAL A 454 4.62 -30.76 21.09
N ILE A 455 4.14 -29.78 20.27
CA ILE A 455 2.72 -29.49 20.08
C ILE A 455 2.42 -29.61 18.59
N LYS A 456 1.50 -30.50 18.20
CA LYS A 456 1.03 -30.70 16.81
C LYS A 456 -0.44 -30.41 16.70
N GLY A 457 -0.82 -29.64 15.68
CA GLY A 457 -2.22 -29.31 15.42
C GLY A 457 -2.60 -29.47 13.95
N GLU A 458 -3.83 -29.94 13.76
CA GLU A 458 -4.51 -29.96 12.46
C GLU A 458 -5.93 -29.44 12.64
N MET A 459 -6.32 -28.49 11.80
CA MET A 459 -7.65 -27.88 11.81
C MET A 459 -8.20 -27.81 10.40
N LYS A 460 -9.46 -28.18 10.22
CA LYS A 460 -10.22 -28.02 8.98
C LYS A 460 -11.32 -27.02 9.18
N ILE A 461 -11.31 -25.98 8.38
CA ILE A 461 -12.24 -24.86 8.45
C ILE A 461 -13.22 -24.96 7.29
N LYS A 462 -14.50 -24.80 7.58
CA LYS A 462 -15.56 -24.69 6.58
C LYS A 462 -16.60 -23.68 7.04
N ASP A 463 -16.90 -22.69 6.20
CA ASP A 463 -17.90 -21.65 6.45
C ASP A 463 -17.71 -20.94 7.81
N ASN A 464 -16.47 -20.51 8.11
CA ASN A 464 -16.04 -19.90 9.38
C ASN A 464 -16.08 -20.85 10.60
N VAL A 465 -16.31 -22.13 10.41
CA VAL A 465 -16.33 -23.11 11.50
C VAL A 465 -15.16 -24.07 11.35
N VAL A 466 -14.34 -24.21 12.37
CA VAL A 466 -13.38 -25.30 12.50
C VAL A 466 -14.18 -26.57 12.77
N GLN A 467 -14.51 -27.32 11.71
CA GLN A 467 -15.33 -28.52 11.77
C GLN A 467 -14.61 -29.65 12.50
N ARG A 468 -13.28 -29.67 12.36
CA ARG A 468 -12.42 -30.65 13.01
C ARG A 468 -11.16 -29.97 13.48
N MET A 469 -10.97 -29.99 14.79
CA MET A 469 -9.74 -29.58 15.46
C MET A 469 -9.13 -30.81 16.10
N MET A 470 -7.85 -31.03 15.85
CA MET A 470 -7.06 -32.06 16.54
C MET A 470 -5.74 -31.43 16.94
N ILE A 471 -5.47 -31.37 18.25
CA ILE A 471 -4.22 -30.88 18.78
C ILE A 471 -3.66 -31.90 19.76
N LYS A 472 -2.41 -32.27 19.57
CA LYS A 472 -1.65 -33.18 20.42
C LYS A 472 -0.46 -32.45 21.00
N SER A 473 -0.19 -32.67 22.26
CA SER A 473 1.02 -32.16 22.89
C SER A 473 1.64 -33.18 23.82
N SER A 474 2.93 -33.16 23.91
CA SER A 474 3.69 -34.00 24.81
C SER A 474 4.76 -33.19 25.57
N ALA A 475 4.90 -33.58 26.83
CA ALA A 475 5.97 -33.17 27.73
C ALA A 475 6.42 -34.41 28.52
N LYS A 476 7.50 -34.33 29.29
CA LYS A 476 8.07 -35.46 30.01
C LYS A 476 7.04 -36.24 30.86
N GLN A 477 6.13 -35.54 31.53
CA GLN A 477 5.21 -36.12 32.52
C GLN A 477 3.73 -35.80 32.23
N LEU A 478 3.47 -35.12 31.11
CA LEU A 478 2.12 -34.70 30.73
C LEU A 478 1.95 -34.83 29.22
N SER A 479 0.81 -35.35 28.77
CA SER A 479 0.40 -35.23 27.38
C SER A 479 -1.08 -34.88 27.27
N SER A 480 -1.45 -34.23 26.17
CA SER A 480 -2.84 -33.86 25.92
C SER A 480 -3.25 -34.14 24.48
N PHE A 481 -4.53 -34.45 24.33
CA PHE A 481 -5.21 -34.57 23.04
C PHE A 481 -6.51 -33.79 23.08
N ILE A 482 -6.66 -32.85 22.14
CA ILE A 482 -7.86 -32.02 21.98
C ILE A 482 -8.51 -32.37 20.67
N ILE A 483 -9.80 -32.62 20.72
CA ILE A 483 -10.63 -32.87 19.55
C ILE A 483 -11.96 -32.13 19.69
N GLY A 484 -12.48 -31.60 18.59
CA GLY A 484 -13.80 -31.00 18.56
C GLY A 484 -13.99 -30.00 17.46
N ARG A 485 -14.94 -29.09 17.70
CA ARG A 485 -15.41 -28.07 16.77
C ARG A 485 -15.32 -26.70 17.44
N TYR A 486 -15.07 -25.65 16.63
CA TYR A 486 -15.01 -24.26 17.10
C TYR A 486 -15.55 -23.31 16.04
N ASP A 487 -16.47 -22.43 16.41
CA ASP A 487 -17.00 -21.39 15.55
C ASP A 487 -16.15 -20.13 15.65
N LEU A 488 -15.58 -19.70 14.52
CA LEU A 488 -14.68 -18.53 14.46
C LEU A 488 -15.41 -17.19 14.62
N ILE A 489 -16.74 -17.16 14.53
CA ILE A 489 -17.55 -15.94 14.63
C ILE A 489 -18.13 -15.78 16.03
N THR A 490 -18.76 -16.81 16.56
CA THR A 490 -19.47 -16.76 17.85
C THR A 490 -18.57 -17.09 19.05
N ASN A 491 -17.41 -17.71 18.85
CA ASN A 491 -16.52 -18.33 19.84
C ASN A 491 -17.12 -19.57 20.52
N ASP A 492 -18.22 -20.10 19.99
CA ASP A 492 -18.78 -21.31 20.53
C ASP A 492 -17.92 -22.52 20.17
N ALA A 493 -17.62 -23.32 21.17
CA ALA A 493 -16.85 -24.54 21.02
C ALA A 493 -17.62 -25.74 21.55
N SER A 494 -17.34 -26.86 20.92
CA SER A 494 -17.64 -28.17 21.50
C SER A 494 -16.38 -29.02 21.43
N LEU A 495 -15.63 -29.03 22.53
CA LEU A 495 -14.29 -29.63 22.60
C LEU A 495 -14.22 -30.70 23.69
N ARG A 496 -13.47 -31.73 23.42
CA ARG A 496 -13.03 -32.73 24.40
C ARG A 496 -11.52 -32.69 24.53
N ILE A 497 -11.05 -32.47 25.75
CA ILE A 497 -9.63 -32.32 26.08
C ILE A 497 -9.26 -33.49 26.99
N TYR A 498 -8.46 -34.41 26.48
CA TYR A 498 -7.93 -35.54 27.22
C TYR A 498 -6.54 -35.18 27.72
N THR A 499 -6.30 -35.28 29.02
CA THR A 499 -5.00 -34.96 29.64
C THR A 499 -4.51 -36.19 30.41
N LYS A 500 -3.37 -36.75 29.99
CA LYS A 500 -2.68 -37.82 30.68
C LYS A 500 -1.52 -37.25 31.49
N MET A 501 -1.42 -37.56 32.75
CA MET A 501 -0.35 -37.12 33.62
C MET A 501 0.18 -38.24 34.51
N SER A 502 1.45 -38.14 34.89
CA SER A 502 2.11 -39.00 35.83
C SER A 502 1.70 -38.67 37.28
N ASN A 503 1.43 -39.73 38.09
CA ASN A 503 1.19 -39.57 39.53
C ASN A 503 2.40 -39.08 40.31
N LYS A 504 3.62 -39.21 39.73
CA LYS A 504 4.89 -38.77 40.32
C LYS A 504 5.36 -37.45 39.70
N GLY A 505 4.47 -36.76 38.97
CA GLY A 505 4.80 -35.54 38.27
C GLY A 505 5.18 -34.40 39.21
N GLU A 506 6.25 -33.70 38.86
CA GLU A 506 6.71 -32.47 39.49
C GLU A 506 6.39 -31.24 38.60
N GLY A 507 6.57 -30.03 39.11
CA GLY A 507 6.33 -28.83 38.37
C GLY A 507 4.87 -28.67 37.93
N PHE A 508 4.63 -28.39 36.65
CA PHE A 508 3.30 -28.15 36.07
C PHE A 508 2.36 -29.38 36.18
N ALA A 509 2.88 -30.60 35.97
CA ALA A 509 2.12 -31.81 36.15
C ALA A 509 1.73 -32.04 37.63
N GLY A 510 2.62 -31.74 38.58
CA GLY A 510 2.33 -31.74 40.00
C GLY A 510 1.29 -30.70 40.41
N PHE A 511 1.36 -29.50 39.82
CA PHE A 511 0.38 -28.43 40.02
C PHE A 511 -1.04 -28.86 39.55
N LEU A 512 -1.17 -29.38 38.33
CA LEU A 512 -2.46 -29.88 37.81
C LEU A 512 -3.00 -31.02 38.67
N ARG A 513 -2.15 -31.92 39.14
CA ARG A 513 -2.53 -32.98 40.07
C ARG A 513 -3.11 -32.41 41.38
N ASN A 514 -2.47 -31.43 41.98
CA ASN A 514 -2.89 -30.83 43.24
C ASN A 514 -4.22 -30.10 43.10
N ILE A 515 -4.43 -29.35 41.98
CA ILE A 515 -5.73 -28.76 41.68
C ILE A 515 -6.80 -29.86 41.52
N SER A 516 -6.50 -30.92 40.76
CA SER A 516 -7.41 -32.04 40.55
C SER A 516 -7.81 -32.70 41.86
N LEU A 517 -6.84 -32.97 42.73
CA LEU A 517 -7.10 -33.64 44.00
C LEU A 517 -7.88 -32.76 44.98
N ASN A 518 -7.61 -31.48 45.07
CA ASN A 518 -8.26 -30.57 46.02
C ASN A 518 -9.68 -30.14 45.58
N SER A 519 -9.93 -29.95 44.29
CA SER A 519 -11.24 -29.53 43.77
C SER A 519 -12.15 -30.69 43.39
N ILE A 520 -11.62 -31.88 43.18
CA ILE A 520 -12.30 -33.04 42.60
C ILE A 520 -12.48 -34.16 43.61
N ALA A 521 -11.76 -34.17 44.75
CA ALA A 521 -11.88 -35.22 45.76
C ALA A 521 -13.34 -35.49 46.20
N ASN A 522 -14.20 -34.48 46.15
CA ASN A 522 -15.61 -34.63 46.50
C ASN A 522 -16.55 -34.97 45.33
N ARG A 523 -16.10 -34.98 44.08
CA ARG A 523 -16.90 -35.30 42.88
C ARG A 523 -16.49 -36.61 42.18
N ILE A 524 -15.27 -37.10 42.40
CA ILE A 524 -14.69 -38.26 41.70
C ILE A 524 -15.18 -39.61 42.29
N SER A 525 -15.76 -39.63 43.48
CA SER A 525 -16.11 -40.90 44.16
C SER A 525 -17.30 -41.66 43.59
N ALA A 526 -18.07 -41.07 42.64
CA ALA A 526 -19.37 -41.65 42.29
C ALA A 526 -19.55 -42.17 40.84
N SER A 527 -18.73 -41.82 39.88
CA SER A 527 -19.02 -42.29 38.51
C SER A 527 -17.79 -42.30 37.62
N GLY A 528 -17.15 -43.40 37.35
CA GLY A 528 -16.20 -43.35 36.29
C GLY A 528 -15.22 -44.47 36.02
N ARG A 529 -15.33 -45.60 36.69
CA ARG A 529 -14.42 -46.74 36.39
C ARG A 529 -14.73 -47.51 35.10
N ASN A 530 -15.88 -47.31 34.46
CA ASN A 530 -16.29 -48.04 33.24
C ASN A 530 -16.27 -47.20 31.94
N ASP A 531 -15.93 -45.92 31.99
CA ASP A 531 -15.97 -45.05 30.80
C ASP A 531 -14.75 -45.15 29.90
N SER A 532 -13.65 -45.77 30.33
CA SER A 532 -12.41 -45.88 29.53
C SER A 532 -12.62 -46.63 28.20
N ASN A 533 -13.54 -47.57 28.14
CA ASN A 533 -13.88 -48.26 26.89
C ASN A 533 -14.65 -47.38 25.92
N TYR A 534 -15.48 -46.47 26.43
CA TYR A 534 -16.22 -45.52 25.61
C TYR A 534 -15.30 -44.50 24.91
N TYR A 535 -14.19 -44.09 25.56
CA TYR A 535 -13.23 -43.15 25.03
C TYR A 535 -11.96 -43.82 24.45
N ALA A 536 -11.97 -45.14 24.23
CA ALA A 536 -10.78 -45.87 23.84
C ALA A 536 -10.10 -45.37 22.56
N ALA A 537 -10.91 -44.92 21.57
CA ALA A 537 -10.41 -44.40 20.32
C ALA A 537 -9.63 -43.09 20.52
N GLU A 538 -10.14 -42.15 21.32
CA GLU A 538 -9.50 -40.88 21.64
C GLU A 538 -8.29 -41.05 22.57
N LEU A 539 -8.41 -41.95 23.55
CA LEU A 539 -7.31 -42.27 24.46
C LEU A 539 -6.09 -42.86 23.74
N SER A 540 -6.32 -43.60 22.66
CA SER A 540 -5.24 -44.13 21.81
C SER A 540 -4.49 -43.05 21.06
N GLN A 541 -5.05 -41.84 20.94
CA GLN A 541 -4.42 -40.67 20.27
C GLN A 541 -3.53 -39.85 21.20
N LEU A 542 -3.61 -40.09 22.52
CA LEU A 542 -2.75 -39.38 23.48
C LEU A 542 -1.28 -39.75 23.23
N PRO A 543 -0.39 -38.75 23.12
CA PRO A 543 1.04 -39.01 23.03
C PRO A 543 1.55 -39.76 24.28
N PRO A 544 2.57 -40.63 24.13
CA PRO A 544 3.19 -41.30 25.28
C PRO A 544 3.87 -40.28 26.20
N ILE A 545 3.94 -40.57 27.48
CA ILE A 545 4.72 -39.84 28.45
C ILE A 545 5.77 -40.75 29.07
N ASN A 546 6.82 -40.15 29.64
CA ASN A 546 7.90 -40.93 30.29
C ASN A 546 7.49 -41.33 31.70
N ALA A 547 6.50 -42.24 31.80
CA ALA A 547 6.02 -42.80 33.05
C ALA A 547 5.35 -44.15 32.79
N ASP A 548 5.38 -45.04 33.80
CA ASP A 548 4.65 -46.30 33.70
C ASP A 548 3.13 -46.08 33.58
N GLU A 549 2.46 -46.82 32.70
CA GLU A 549 1.01 -46.72 32.51
C GLU A 549 0.20 -46.89 33.81
N LYS A 550 0.71 -47.67 34.77
CA LYS A 550 0.09 -47.89 36.08
C LYS A 550 0.17 -46.65 36.98
N ASP A 551 1.15 -45.77 36.73
CA ASP A 551 1.37 -44.54 37.46
C ASP A 551 0.73 -43.33 36.77
N CYS A 552 -0.11 -43.52 35.77
CA CYS A 552 -0.73 -42.46 35.00
C CYS A 552 -2.23 -42.32 35.33
N GLN A 553 -2.68 -41.07 35.33
CA GLN A 553 -4.10 -40.72 35.40
C GLN A 553 -4.50 -39.98 34.12
N VAL A 554 -5.73 -40.20 33.68
CA VAL A 554 -6.29 -39.51 32.52
C VAL A 554 -7.55 -38.76 32.92
N PHE A 555 -7.60 -37.51 32.55
CA PHE A 555 -8.70 -36.60 32.78
C PHE A 555 -9.33 -36.21 31.46
N LEU A 556 -10.63 -36.00 31.46
CA LEU A 556 -11.43 -35.43 30.39
C LEU A 556 -11.98 -34.08 30.85
N THR A 557 -11.76 -33.04 30.06
CA THR A 557 -12.45 -31.77 30.16
C THR A 557 -13.33 -31.58 28.93
N THR A 558 -14.63 -31.32 29.15
CA THR A 558 -15.57 -31.02 28.07
C THR A 558 -15.87 -29.54 28.08
N VAL A 559 -15.73 -28.91 26.92
CA VAL A 559 -16.04 -27.48 26.71
C VAL A 559 -17.22 -27.41 25.77
N ASP A 560 -18.33 -26.88 26.22
CA ASP A 560 -19.52 -26.61 25.40
C ASP A 560 -19.97 -25.15 25.60
N GLY A 561 -20.09 -24.39 24.51
CA GLY A 561 -20.44 -22.98 24.49
C GLY A 561 -19.27 -22.01 24.38
N ASP A 562 -19.44 -20.78 24.89
CA ASP A 562 -18.44 -19.71 24.76
C ASP A 562 -17.14 -20.02 25.52
N VAL A 563 -16.05 -20.16 24.78
CA VAL A 563 -14.72 -20.48 25.31
C VAL A 563 -14.15 -19.37 26.18
N ILE A 564 -14.51 -18.12 25.93
CA ILE A 564 -13.94 -16.95 26.62
C ILE A 564 -14.34 -16.93 28.09
N ASN A 565 -15.57 -17.38 28.39
CA ASN A 565 -16.15 -17.37 29.72
C ASN A 565 -16.23 -18.76 30.38
N PHE A 566 -15.56 -19.75 29.79
CA PHE A 566 -15.67 -21.13 30.21
C PHE A 566 -14.86 -21.45 31.49
N ASN A 567 -15.48 -22.11 32.46
CA ASN A 567 -14.80 -22.60 33.67
C ASN A 567 -14.33 -24.04 33.49
N PHE A 568 -13.05 -24.22 33.17
CA PHE A 568 -12.44 -25.54 32.90
C PHE A 568 -12.49 -26.49 34.09
N LEU A 569 -12.41 -26.00 35.31
CA LEU A 569 -12.40 -26.83 36.51
C LEU A 569 -13.76 -27.47 36.79
N SER A 570 -14.85 -26.83 36.37
CA SER A 570 -16.20 -27.36 36.58
C SER A 570 -16.52 -28.58 35.74
N SER A 571 -15.84 -28.78 34.61
CA SER A 571 -16.09 -29.88 33.66
C SER A 571 -15.01 -30.98 33.70
N LEU A 572 -14.03 -30.85 34.58
CA LEU A 572 -12.92 -31.81 34.68
C LEU A 572 -13.39 -33.12 35.33
N LYS A 573 -13.23 -34.23 34.62
CA LYS A 573 -13.62 -35.59 35.05
C LYS A 573 -12.42 -36.53 34.90
N ARG A 574 -12.12 -37.34 35.96
CA ARG A 574 -11.17 -38.45 35.84
C ARG A 574 -11.82 -39.61 35.14
N ILE A 575 -11.18 -40.18 34.10
CA ILE A 575 -11.70 -41.28 33.28
C ILE A 575 -10.81 -42.53 33.32
N LYS A 576 -9.55 -42.40 33.78
CA LYS A 576 -8.62 -43.53 33.98
C LYS A 576 -7.64 -43.23 35.12
#